data_159d1d1cb9ef67529f529ea32d3cc805
#
_entry.id   159d1d1cb9ef67529f529ea32d3cc805
#
_cell.length_a   1.000
_cell.length_b   1.000
_cell.length_c   1.000
_cell.angle_alpha   90.00
_cell.angle_beta   90.00
_cell.angle_gamma   90.00
#
_symmetry.space_group_name_H-M   'P 1'
#
loop_
_entity.id
_entity.type
_entity.pdbx_description
1 polymer ?
#
loop_
_entity_poly.entity_id
_entity_poly.type
_entity_poly.pdbx_seq_one_letter_code
_entity_poly.pdbx_strand_id
1 'polypeptide(L)'
;MIDQMRVFDRALVARRRARAVASVDQVAPILEDAADRLLDRLDDTTRRFTRALDLGGRGFVAPKLAARGIPFVVSADLAPGMAARGGGLAVAADEEFLPFAEGAFDLIVASLSLHWVNDLPGALIQLRRALAPDGLLLASLPGLPTLGGLRNALAEAESTLRGGLAPRISPFPELRDGAGLLQRAGFALPVADAEEIALRYKSAFGIFADLRAAGEANAVLARDGRIPPRALFPMAAARLGDGAIDLSLRLLVLTG
;
A
#
# COMPACT_ATOMS: atom_id res chain seq x y z
N MET A 1 17.07 4.58 21.08
CA MET A 1 16.59 3.20 20.92
C MET A 1 15.47 3.03 19.85
N ILE A 2 14.74 4.08 19.48
CA ILE A 2 13.66 4.01 18.43
C ILE A 2 14.23 3.93 17.00
N ASP A 3 15.45 4.38 16.77
CA ASP A 3 16.01 4.50 15.40
C ASP A 3 16.45 3.17 14.77
N GLN A 4 16.66 2.11 15.55
CA GLN A 4 17.06 0.78 15.05
C GLN A 4 15.90 -0.06 14.47
N MET A 5 14.65 0.34 14.69
CA MET A 5 13.46 -0.37 14.19
C MET A 5 12.89 0.22 12.89
N ARG A 6 13.45 1.31 12.39
CA ARG A 6 12.98 1.92 11.14
C ARG A 6 13.48 1.17 9.92
N VAL A 7 12.56 0.72 9.11
CA VAL A 7 12.81 0.04 7.82
C VAL A 7 12.66 1.01 6.66
N PHE A 8 11.74 1.98 6.76
CA PHE A 8 11.32 2.86 5.67
C PHE A 8 11.61 4.33 5.95
N ASP A 9 12.02 5.04 4.90
CA ASP A 9 12.20 6.48 4.85
C ASP A 9 10.85 7.15 4.54
N ARG A 10 10.07 7.48 5.57
CA ARG A 10 8.72 8.09 5.43
C ARG A 10 8.74 9.41 4.65
N ALA A 11 9.77 10.23 4.85
CA ALA A 11 9.91 11.46 4.09
C ALA A 11 10.12 11.21 2.59
N LEU A 12 10.82 10.14 2.24
CA LEU A 12 10.98 9.72 0.85
C LEU A 12 9.68 9.16 0.27
N VAL A 13 8.92 8.37 1.05
CA VAL A 13 7.57 7.90 0.65
C VAL A 13 6.69 9.09 0.33
N ALA A 14 6.58 10.08 1.23
CA ALA A 14 5.79 11.30 1.02
C ALA A 14 6.18 12.02 -0.28
N ARG A 15 7.50 12.23 -0.51
CA ARG A 15 7.98 12.88 -1.74
C ARG A 15 7.65 12.09 -3.01
N ARG A 16 7.69 10.76 -2.96
CA ARG A 16 7.35 9.90 -4.11
C ARG A 16 5.87 9.91 -4.40
N ARG A 17 5.03 9.81 -3.38
CA ARG A 17 3.57 9.95 -3.51
C ARG A 17 3.21 11.33 -4.06
N ALA A 18 3.83 12.41 -3.57
CA ALA A 18 3.61 13.75 -4.09
C ALA A 18 3.96 13.89 -5.58
N ARG A 19 5.07 13.27 -6.03
CA ARG A 19 5.44 13.25 -7.46
C ARG A 19 4.50 12.40 -8.30
N ALA A 20 3.98 11.32 -7.75
CA ALA A 20 3.09 10.39 -8.43
C ALA A 20 1.69 10.95 -8.67
N VAL A 21 1.30 12.07 -8.05
CA VAL A 21 -0.01 12.72 -8.25
C VAL A 21 -0.32 12.93 -9.75
N ALA A 22 0.70 13.30 -10.54
CA ALA A 22 0.56 13.56 -11.97
C ALA A 22 0.50 12.29 -12.84
N SER A 23 0.83 11.11 -12.28
CA SER A 23 1.01 9.88 -13.07
C SER A 23 0.23 8.69 -12.54
N VAL A 24 -0.38 8.78 -11.35
CA VAL A 24 -1.04 7.65 -10.70
C VAL A 24 -2.20 7.06 -11.51
N ASP A 25 -2.82 7.84 -12.39
CA ASP A 25 -3.87 7.38 -13.29
C ASP A 25 -3.36 6.34 -14.33
N GLN A 26 -2.06 6.28 -14.58
CA GLN A 26 -1.47 5.24 -15.43
C GLN A 26 -1.64 3.84 -14.84
N VAL A 27 -1.78 3.73 -13.52
CA VAL A 27 -1.98 2.47 -12.79
C VAL A 27 -3.39 2.35 -12.21
N ALA A 28 -4.33 3.20 -12.67
CA ALA A 28 -5.73 3.17 -12.22
C ALA A 28 -6.34 1.76 -12.26
N PRO A 29 -6.18 0.94 -13.34
CA PRO A 29 -6.80 -0.38 -13.37
C PRO A 29 -6.37 -1.29 -12.21
N ILE A 30 -5.12 -1.18 -11.74
CA ILE A 30 -4.61 -1.98 -10.61
C ILE A 30 -5.17 -1.47 -9.29
N LEU A 31 -5.19 -0.15 -9.10
CA LEU A 31 -5.65 0.48 -7.87
C LEU A 31 -7.17 0.39 -7.72
N GLU A 32 -7.90 0.47 -8.82
CA GLU A 32 -9.36 0.28 -8.86
C GLU A 32 -9.73 -1.16 -8.54
N ASP A 33 -9.08 -2.16 -9.15
CA ASP A 33 -9.33 -3.57 -8.85
C ASP A 33 -9.03 -3.88 -7.38
N ALA A 34 -7.92 -3.36 -6.84
CA ALA A 34 -7.60 -3.51 -5.42
C ALA A 34 -8.65 -2.84 -4.50
N ALA A 35 -9.15 -1.66 -4.88
CA ALA A 35 -10.18 -0.95 -4.14
C ALA A 35 -11.53 -1.69 -4.21
N ASP A 36 -11.92 -2.18 -5.38
CA ASP A 36 -13.19 -2.90 -5.57
C ASP A 36 -13.22 -4.18 -4.73
N ARG A 37 -12.19 -5.03 -4.82
CA ARG A 37 -12.07 -6.25 -3.99
C ARG A 37 -12.14 -5.95 -2.49
N LEU A 38 -11.54 -4.85 -2.05
CA LEU A 38 -11.60 -4.45 -0.65
C LEU A 38 -12.99 -3.98 -0.26
N LEU A 39 -13.67 -3.24 -1.13
CA LEU A 39 -15.01 -2.69 -0.88
C LEU A 39 -16.13 -3.72 -1.07
N ASP A 40 -15.91 -4.80 -1.81
CA ASP A 40 -16.86 -5.92 -1.93
C ASP A 40 -17.15 -6.56 -0.57
N ARG A 41 -16.21 -6.47 0.39
CA ARG A 41 -16.43 -6.90 1.78
C ARG A 41 -17.54 -6.13 2.50
N LEU A 42 -17.90 -4.94 2.01
CA LEU A 42 -19.05 -4.19 2.54
C LEU A 42 -20.39 -4.82 2.17
N ASP A 43 -20.43 -5.60 1.09
CA ASP A 43 -21.63 -6.27 0.62
C ASP A 43 -21.96 -7.52 1.48
N ASP A 44 -20.98 -8.02 2.26
CA ASP A 44 -21.15 -9.10 3.23
C ASP A 44 -21.79 -8.64 4.55
N THR A 45 -22.04 -7.34 4.72
CA THR A 45 -22.64 -6.80 5.93
C THR A 45 -23.93 -6.02 5.64
N THR A 46 -24.91 -6.14 6.53
CA THR A 46 -26.14 -5.33 6.50
C THR A 46 -25.97 -3.96 7.17
N ARG A 47 -24.78 -3.67 7.68
CA ARG A 47 -24.50 -2.42 8.41
C ARG A 47 -24.50 -1.23 7.45
N ARG A 48 -24.97 -0.10 7.97
CA ARG A 48 -24.91 1.18 7.26
C ARG A 48 -23.84 2.05 7.90
N PHE A 49 -22.93 2.54 7.08
CA PHE A 49 -21.86 3.43 7.51
C PHE A 49 -22.19 4.86 7.13
N THR A 50 -21.78 5.80 7.97
CA THR A 50 -22.10 7.24 7.83
C THR A 50 -20.86 8.11 7.80
N ARG A 51 -19.76 7.67 8.41
CA ARG A 51 -18.51 8.42 8.55
C ARG A 51 -17.34 7.52 8.20
N ALA A 52 -16.83 7.66 6.98
CA ALA A 52 -15.73 6.84 6.51
C ALA A 52 -14.42 7.62 6.42
N LEU A 53 -13.32 6.93 6.72
CA LEU A 53 -11.96 7.35 6.40
C LEU A 53 -11.44 6.51 5.23
N ASP A 54 -11.06 7.18 4.14
CA ASP A 54 -10.24 6.62 3.07
C ASP A 54 -8.77 6.96 3.35
N LEU A 55 -7.97 5.98 3.76
CA LEU A 55 -6.55 6.13 4.09
C LEU A 55 -5.68 5.61 2.94
N GLY A 56 -5.08 6.52 2.19
CA GLY A 56 -4.16 6.21 1.10
C GLY A 56 -4.81 5.63 -0.16
N GLY A 57 -6.13 5.79 -0.35
CA GLY A 57 -6.87 5.30 -1.53
C GLY A 57 -6.61 6.09 -2.82
N ARG A 58 -5.83 7.18 -2.77
CA ARG A 58 -5.30 7.92 -3.94
C ARG A 58 -6.37 8.39 -4.93
N GLY A 59 -7.61 8.59 -4.46
CA GLY A 59 -8.75 9.00 -5.28
C GLY A 59 -9.56 7.83 -5.86
N PHE A 60 -9.20 6.58 -5.58
CA PHE A 60 -9.90 5.38 -6.08
C PHE A 60 -10.88 4.77 -5.07
N VAL A 61 -10.83 5.13 -3.79
CA VAL A 61 -11.68 4.61 -2.73
C VAL A 61 -12.80 5.58 -2.36
N ALA A 62 -12.49 6.82 -2.01
CA ALA A 62 -13.48 7.79 -1.51
C ALA A 62 -14.67 8.00 -2.46
N PRO A 63 -14.51 8.14 -3.80
CA PRO A 63 -15.65 8.26 -4.70
C PRO A 63 -16.56 7.02 -4.69
N LYS A 64 -15.98 5.81 -4.54
CA LYS A 64 -16.73 4.57 -4.47
C LYS A 64 -17.52 4.46 -3.15
N LEU A 65 -16.96 4.93 -2.03
CA LEU A 65 -17.66 5.02 -0.75
C LEU A 65 -18.84 6.00 -0.81
N ALA A 66 -18.63 7.18 -1.42
CA ALA A 66 -19.70 8.14 -1.64
C ALA A 66 -20.81 7.59 -2.55
N ALA A 67 -20.45 6.87 -3.61
CA ALA A 67 -21.41 6.22 -4.50
C ALA A 67 -22.22 5.09 -3.81
N ARG A 68 -21.67 4.47 -2.75
CA ARG A 68 -22.39 3.52 -1.88
C ARG A 68 -23.30 4.21 -0.85
N GLY A 69 -23.41 5.55 -0.89
CA GLY A 69 -24.31 6.35 -0.05
C GLY A 69 -23.74 6.72 1.31
N ILE A 70 -22.44 6.65 1.52
CA ILE A 70 -21.79 7.12 2.76
C ILE A 70 -21.67 8.65 2.69
N PRO A 71 -22.39 9.39 3.56
CA PRO A 71 -22.55 10.84 3.40
C PRO A 71 -21.31 11.64 3.80
N PHE A 72 -20.46 11.10 4.68
CA PHE A 72 -19.26 11.78 5.17
C PHE A 72 -18.03 10.91 4.94
N VAL A 73 -17.20 11.32 3.99
CA VAL A 73 -15.95 10.63 3.63
C VAL A 73 -14.78 11.60 3.75
N VAL A 74 -13.78 11.21 4.52
CA VAL A 74 -12.49 11.93 4.63
C VAL A 74 -11.43 11.13 3.90
N SER A 75 -10.72 11.75 2.96
CA SER A 75 -9.54 11.16 2.33
C SER A 75 -8.27 11.63 3.02
N ALA A 76 -7.43 10.70 3.46
CA ALA A 76 -6.16 10.99 4.08
C ALA A 76 -5.00 10.32 3.33
N ASP A 77 -3.92 11.02 3.14
CA ASP A 77 -2.68 10.49 2.55
C ASP A 77 -1.48 11.29 3.06
N LEU A 78 -0.31 10.68 3.05
CA LEU A 78 0.96 11.30 3.39
C LEU A 78 1.29 12.49 2.46
N ALA A 79 0.80 12.43 1.20
CA ALA A 79 0.93 13.49 0.21
C ALA A 79 -0.41 14.24 0.05
N PRO A 80 -0.47 15.56 0.37
CA PRO A 80 -1.71 16.34 0.28
C PRO A 80 -2.41 16.25 -1.08
N GLY A 81 -1.63 16.23 -2.17
CA GLY A 81 -2.16 16.10 -3.53
C GLY A 81 -2.83 14.74 -3.79
N MET A 82 -2.40 13.66 -3.13
CA MET A 82 -3.07 12.37 -3.21
C MET A 82 -4.38 12.38 -2.43
N ALA A 83 -4.39 12.91 -1.20
CA ALA A 83 -5.61 13.06 -0.42
C ALA A 83 -6.68 13.87 -1.18
N ALA A 84 -6.29 14.98 -1.81
CA ALA A 84 -7.19 15.86 -2.57
C ALA A 84 -7.87 15.16 -3.77
N ARG A 85 -7.30 14.08 -4.30
CA ARG A 85 -7.91 13.29 -5.38
C ARG A 85 -9.21 12.58 -4.98
N GLY A 86 -9.45 12.40 -3.68
CA GLY A 86 -10.72 11.86 -3.18
C GLY A 86 -11.96 12.71 -3.47
N GLY A 87 -11.78 13.96 -3.87
CA GLY A 87 -12.87 14.84 -4.34
C GLY A 87 -13.76 15.42 -3.23
N GLY A 88 -13.41 15.22 -1.95
CA GLY A 88 -14.17 15.69 -0.80
C GLY A 88 -13.26 16.29 0.28
N LEU A 89 -13.53 15.97 1.55
CA LEU A 89 -12.68 16.37 2.66
C LEU A 89 -11.33 15.66 2.58
N ALA A 90 -10.24 16.42 2.53
CA ALA A 90 -8.90 15.91 2.36
C ALA A 90 -7.99 16.35 3.51
N VAL A 91 -7.21 15.41 4.06
CA VAL A 91 -6.27 15.65 5.16
C VAL A 91 -4.91 15.07 4.78
N ALA A 92 -3.86 15.88 4.90
CA ALA A 92 -2.50 15.34 4.88
C ALA A 92 -2.20 14.68 6.23
N ALA A 93 -2.02 13.37 6.24
CA ALA A 93 -1.80 12.61 7.47
C ALA A 93 -0.77 11.50 7.24
N ASP A 94 0.04 11.26 8.28
CA ASP A 94 0.92 10.09 8.34
C ASP A 94 0.17 8.93 8.99
N GLU A 95 0.21 7.76 8.39
CA GLU A 95 -0.40 6.53 8.93
C GLU A 95 0.21 6.14 10.29
N GLU A 96 1.42 6.61 10.59
CA GLU A 96 2.07 6.42 11.89
C GLU A 96 1.60 7.42 12.96
N PHE A 97 0.96 8.54 12.55
CA PHE A 97 0.53 9.62 13.45
C PHE A 97 -0.81 10.20 12.98
N LEU A 98 -1.89 9.46 13.21
CA LEU A 98 -3.22 9.84 12.72
C LEU A 98 -3.79 11.02 13.54
N PRO A 99 -4.19 12.14 12.89
CA PRO A 99 -4.71 13.32 13.57
C PRO A 99 -6.22 13.24 13.82
N PHE A 100 -6.75 12.06 14.09
CA PHE A 100 -8.19 11.86 14.26
C PHE A 100 -8.56 11.57 15.69
N ALA A 101 -9.72 12.10 16.12
CA ALA A 101 -10.28 11.83 17.43
C ALA A 101 -10.70 10.36 17.56
N GLU A 102 -10.76 9.89 18.79
CA GLU A 102 -11.29 8.57 19.13
C GLU A 102 -12.76 8.45 18.70
N GLY A 103 -13.12 7.34 18.05
CA GLY A 103 -14.48 7.10 17.58
C GLY A 103 -14.94 8.01 16.43
N ALA A 104 -14.03 8.67 15.73
CA ALA A 104 -14.39 9.61 14.66
C ALA A 104 -15.10 8.95 13.47
N PHE A 105 -14.81 7.69 13.18
CA PHE A 105 -15.30 6.97 12.00
C PHE A 105 -16.01 5.68 12.37
N ASP A 106 -17.03 5.29 11.61
CA ASP A 106 -17.66 3.98 11.70
C ASP A 106 -17.13 2.99 10.64
N LEU A 107 -16.39 3.51 9.62
CA LEU A 107 -15.69 2.72 8.62
C LEU A 107 -14.31 3.33 8.36
N ILE A 108 -13.28 2.49 8.31
CA ILE A 108 -11.94 2.87 7.82
C ILE A 108 -11.55 1.92 6.70
N VAL A 109 -11.15 2.49 5.55
CA VAL A 109 -10.65 1.75 4.40
C VAL A 109 -9.22 2.21 4.12
N ALA A 110 -8.25 1.30 4.28
CA ALA A 110 -6.84 1.54 4.02
C ALA A 110 -6.37 0.73 2.81
N SER A 111 -6.45 1.31 1.61
CA SER A 111 -6.13 0.60 0.38
C SER A 111 -4.68 0.80 -0.02
N LEU A 112 -3.86 -0.28 0.02
CA LEU A 112 -2.45 -0.30 -0.38
C LEU A 112 -1.64 0.86 0.21
N SER A 113 -1.83 1.18 1.50
CA SER A 113 -1.16 2.30 2.18
C SER A 113 -0.23 1.87 3.31
N LEU A 114 -0.58 0.82 4.05
CA LEU A 114 0.09 0.46 5.31
C LEU A 114 1.44 -0.26 5.15
N HIS A 115 1.84 -0.66 3.95
CA HIS A 115 3.08 -1.42 3.70
C HIS A 115 4.38 -0.58 3.75
N TRP A 116 4.26 0.74 3.89
CA TRP A 116 5.40 1.64 4.11
C TRP A 116 5.51 2.15 5.56
N VAL A 117 4.68 1.63 6.46
CA VAL A 117 4.64 2.00 7.88
C VAL A 117 5.74 1.25 8.64
N ASN A 118 6.51 1.94 9.48
CA ASN A 118 7.57 1.32 10.29
C ASN A 118 6.99 0.59 11.51
N ASP A 119 5.98 1.19 12.16
CA ASP A 119 5.27 0.60 13.28
C ASP A 119 3.83 0.24 12.87
N LEU A 120 3.70 -0.85 12.11
CA LEU A 120 2.38 -1.33 11.67
C LEU A 120 1.45 -1.67 12.84
N PRO A 121 1.91 -2.35 13.92
CA PRO A 121 1.08 -2.55 15.11
C PRO A 121 0.57 -1.24 15.72
N GLY A 122 1.44 -0.25 15.89
CA GLY A 122 1.06 1.07 16.40
C GLY A 122 0.07 1.82 15.51
N ALA A 123 0.24 1.74 14.18
CA ALA A 123 -0.71 2.31 13.23
C ALA A 123 -2.09 1.62 13.33
N LEU A 124 -2.13 0.29 13.42
CA LEU A 124 -3.38 -0.46 13.60
C LEU A 124 -4.09 -0.11 14.92
N ILE A 125 -3.36 0.10 16.01
CA ILE A 125 -3.92 0.58 17.29
C ILE A 125 -4.55 1.97 17.12
N GLN A 126 -3.90 2.89 16.41
CA GLN A 126 -4.45 4.21 16.14
C GLN A 126 -5.71 4.15 15.27
N LEU A 127 -5.72 3.29 14.24
CA LEU A 127 -6.90 3.03 13.42
C LEU A 127 -8.06 2.47 14.26
N ARG A 128 -7.77 1.48 15.13
CA ARG A 128 -8.75 0.92 16.05
C ARG A 128 -9.34 1.99 16.99
N ARG A 129 -8.51 2.92 17.49
CA ARG A 129 -8.98 4.02 18.35
C ARG A 129 -9.83 5.04 17.59
N ALA A 130 -9.51 5.31 16.32
CA ALA A 130 -10.29 6.21 15.49
C ALA A 130 -11.64 5.63 15.07
N LEU A 131 -11.83 4.30 15.18
CA LEU A 131 -13.12 3.65 14.95
C LEU A 131 -14.06 3.83 16.14
N ALA A 132 -15.32 4.14 15.83
CA ALA A 132 -16.43 4.09 16.78
C ALA A 132 -16.63 2.64 17.30
N PRO A 133 -17.33 2.45 18.43
CA PRO A 133 -17.77 1.12 18.84
C PRO A 133 -18.46 0.39 17.68
N ASP A 134 -18.12 -0.87 17.50
CA ASP A 134 -18.56 -1.69 16.35
C ASP A 134 -18.17 -1.15 14.96
N GLY A 135 -17.25 -0.20 14.85
CA GLY A 135 -16.71 0.27 13.57
C GLY A 135 -15.96 -0.84 12.83
N LEU A 136 -15.87 -0.73 11.52
CA LEU A 136 -15.23 -1.71 10.64
C LEU A 136 -13.94 -1.15 10.05
N LEU A 137 -12.86 -1.93 10.14
CA LEU A 137 -11.62 -1.71 9.39
C LEU A 137 -11.57 -2.65 8.19
N LEU A 138 -11.33 -2.10 7.01
CA LEU A 138 -10.92 -2.83 5.83
C LEU A 138 -9.54 -2.32 5.41
N ALA A 139 -8.53 -3.18 5.38
CA ALA A 139 -7.19 -2.78 4.95
C ALA A 139 -6.64 -3.77 3.92
N SER A 140 -5.93 -3.25 2.92
CA SER A 140 -5.19 -4.09 2.00
C SER A 140 -3.74 -3.66 1.90
N LEU A 141 -2.85 -4.63 1.75
CA LEU A 141 -1.40 -4.41 1.56
C LEU A 141 -0.81 -5.51 0.68
N PRO A 142 0.29 -5.23 -0.05
CA PRO A 142 0.96 -6.26 -0.81
C PRO A 142 1.60 -7.27 0.14
N GLY A 143 1.39 -8.56 -0.14
CA GLY A 143 1.98 -9.67 0.60
C GLY A 143 2.95 -10.48 -0.25
N LEU A 144 3.72 -11.35 0.38
CA LEU A 144 4.57 -12.31 -0.34
C LEU A 144 3.69 -13.27 -1.16
N PRO A 145 4.09 -13.66 -2.41
CA PRO A 145 5.38 -13.39 -3.07
C PRO A 145 5.39 -12.21 -4.06
N THR A 146 4.57 -11.19 -3.88
CA THR A 146 4.52 -10.02 -4.77
C THR A 146 5.92 -9.54 -5.17
N LEU A 147 6.13 -9.32 -6.47
CA LEU A 147 7.41 -8.88 -7.06
C LEU A 147 8.60 -9.81 -6.76
N GLY A 148 8.37 -11.09 -6.40
CA GLY A 148 9.44 -12.04 -6.08
C GLY A 148 10.43 -12.23 -7.23
N GLY A 149 9.95 -12.43 -8.46
CA GLY A 149 10.80 -12.53 -9.66
C GLY A 149 11.63 -11.29 -9.89
N LEU A 150 11.04 -10.08 -9.74
CA LEU A 150 11.75 -8.82 -9.86
C LEU A 150 12.82 -8.65 -8.75
N ARG A 151 12.51 -9.05 -7.52
CA ARG A 151 13.46 -9.04 -6.40
C ARG A 151 14.69 -9.88 -6.70
N ASN A 152 14.50 -11.11 -7.18
CA ASN A 152 15.58 -12.03 -7.52
C ASN A 152 16.41 -11.48 -8.69
N ALA A 153 15.78 -11.03 -9.76
CA ALA A 153 16.45 -10.46 -10.92
C ALA A 153 17.31 -9.24 -10.58
N LEU A 154 16.81 -8.34 -9.72
CA LEU A 154 17.56 -7.18 -9.24
C LEU A 154 18.72 -7.59 -8.32
N ALA A 155 18.53 -8.56 -7.44
CA ALA A 155 19.56 -9.06 -6.53
C ALA A 155 20.73 -9.70 -7.30
N GLU A 156 20.43 -10.55 -8.27
CA GLU A 156 21.44 -11.19 -9.12
C GLU A 156 22.21 -10.18 -9.98
N ALA A 157 21.48 -9.21 -10.58
CA ALA A 157 22.12 -8.15 -11.37
C ALA A 157 23.07 -7.30 -10.50
N GLU A 158 22.65 -6.97 -9.28
CA GLU A 158 23.47 -6.16 -8.36
C GLU A 158 24.68 -6.93 -7.84
N SER A 159 24.51 -8.20 -7.48
CA SER A 159 25.62 -9.09 -7.09
C SER A 159 26.66 -9.19 -8.20
N THR A 160 26.24 -9.35 -9.47
CA THR A 160 27.14 -9.38 -10.63
C THR A 160 27.88 -8.06 -10.82
N LEU A 161 27.23 -6.92 -10.65
CA LEU A 161 27.81 -5.61 -10.94
C LEU A 161 28.65 -5.03 -9.79
N ARG A 162 28.38 -5.41 -8.56
CA ARG A 162 28.95 -4.77 -7.36
C ARG A 162 29.57 -5.75 -6.35
N GLY A 163 29.38 -7.06 -6.55
CA GLY A 163 29.85 -8.09 -5.60
C GLY A 163 29.10 -8.07 -4.26
N GLY A 164 27.95 -7.40 -4.18
CA GLY A 164 27.13 -7.29 -2.96
C GLY A 164 25.67 -7.02 -3.27
N LEU A 165 24.83 -6.97 -2.23
CA LEU A 165 23.37 -6.77 -2.34
C LEU A 165 22.96 -5.52 -1.57
N ALA A 166 22.05 -4.74 -2.17
CA ALA A 166 21.30 -3.69 -1.47
C ALA A 166 19.81 -3.97 -1.63
N PRO A 167 18.98 -3.71 -0.60
CA PRO A 167 17.54 -3.91 -0.72
C PRO A 167 16.95 -2.98 -1.78
N ARG A 168 16.29 -3.57 -2.78
CA ARG A 168 15.64 -2.86 -3.90
C ARG A 168 14.13 -2.93 -3.84
N ILE A 169 13.58 -3.98 -3.25
CA ILE A 169 12.15 -4.22 -3.08
C ILE A 169 11.86 -4.26 -1.58
N SER A 170 10.76 -3.62 -1.17
CA SER A 170 10.27 -3.63 0.21
C SER A 170 10.08 -5.07 0.73
N PRO A 171 10.36 -5.36 2.00
CA PRO A 171 9.85 -6.56 2.62
C PRO A 171 8.32 -6.49 2.69
N PHE A 172 7.65 -7.58 2.32
CA PHE A 172 6.21 -7.72 2.44
C PHE A 172 5.86 -8.74 3.50
N PRO A 173 4.74 -8.57 4.25
CA PRO A 173 4.29 -9.54 5.24
C PRO A 173 3.77 -10.83 4.60
N GLU A 174 3.69 -11.88 5.41
CA GLU A 174 2.98 -13.09 5.06
C GLU A 174 1.54 -13.06 5.59
N LEU A 175 0.64 -13.81 4.94
CA LEU A 175 -0.77 -13.89 5.34
C LEU A 175 -0.95 -14.32 6.81
N ARG A 176 -0.13 -15.28 7.27
CA ARG A 176 -0.19 -15.80 8.65
C ARG A 176 0.00 -14.73 9.72
N ASP A 177 0.66 -13.61 9.39
CA ASP A 177 0.93 -12.53 10.34
C ASP A 177 -0.27 -11.58 10.49
N GLY A 178 -1.16 -11.52 9.49
CA GLY A 178 -2.23 -10.52 9.38
C GLY A 178 -3.24 -10.56 10.52
N ALA A 179 -3.85 -11.72 10.78
CA ALA A 179 -4.86 -11.84 11.84
C ALA A 179 -4.25 -11.60 13.23
N GLY A 180 -3.02 -12.07 13.47
CA GLY A 180 -2.29 -11.81 14.72
C GLY A 180 -1.96 -10.34 14.95
N LEU A 181 -1.70 -9.57 13.88
CA LEU A 181 -1.50 -8.12 13.95
C LEU A 181 -2.78 -7.40 14.39
N LEU A 182 -3.92 -7.73 13.77
CA LEU A 182 -5.21 -7.15 14.14
C LEU A 182 -5.61 -7.52 15.58
N GLN A 183 -5.41 -8.78 15.98
CA GLN A 183 -5.72 -9.23 17.34
C GLN A 183 -4.91 -8.46 18.38
N ARG A 184 -3.60 -8.27 18.15
CA ARG A 184 -2.73 -7.47 19.04
C ARG A 184 -3.12 -6.00 19.09
N ALA A 185 -3.69 -5.46 18.01
CA ALA A 185 -4.21 -4.11 17.97
C ALA A 185 -5.59 -3.96 18.66
N GLY A 186 -6.20 -5.06 19.13
CA GLY A 186 -7.46 -5.05 19.87
C GLY A 186 -8.71 -5.11 19.00
N PHE A 187 -8.60 -5.54 17.73
CA PHE A 187 -9.76 -5.81 16.90
C PHE A 187 -10.45 -7.10 17.33
N ALA A 188 -11.78 -7.08 17.37
CA ALA A 188 -12.59 -8.26 17.60
C ALA A 188 -12.79 -9.01 16.27
N LEU A 189 -12.80 -10.36 16.33
CA LEU A 189 -13.05 -11.21 15.17
C LEU A 189 -12.18 -10.88 13.94
N PRO A 190 -10.85 -10.76 14.10
CA PRO A 190 -9.99 -10.37 13.00
C PRO A 190 -9.94 -11.45 11.92
N VAL A 191 -10.12 -11.04 10.68
CA VAL A 191 -9.98 -11.91 9.51
C VAL A 191 -8.82 -11.42 8.65
N ALA A 192 -8.01 -12.35 8.16
CA ALA A 192 -6.99 -12.07 7.17
C ALA A 192 -7.10 -13.09 6.05
N ASP A 193 -7.24 -12.61 4.83
CA ASP A 193 -7.25 -13.43 3.64
C ASP A 193 -6.35 -12.84 2.54
N ALA A 194 -6.19 -13.58 1.44
CA ALA A 194 -5.34 -13.15 0.35
C ALA A 194 -6.03 -13.38 -0.98
N GLU A 195 -5.94 -12.36 -1.83
CA GLU A 195 -6.41 -12.39 -3.20
C GLU A 195 -5.23 -12.14 -4.16
N GLU A 196 -5.42 -12.43 -5.43
CA GLU A 196 -4.40 -12.20 -6.44
C GLU A 196 -4.95 -11.35 -7.58
N ILE A 197 -4.23 -10.27 -7.88
CA ILE A 197 -4.45 -9.45 -9.07
C ILE A 197 -3.41 -9.87 -10.11
N ALA A 198 -3.86 -10.46 -11.21
CA ALA A 198 -2.97 -10.86 -12.30
C ALA A 198 -2.53 -9.63 -13.09
N LEU A 199 -1.23 -9.50 -13.30
CA LEU A 199 -0.60 -8.39 -14.02
C LEU A 199 0.21 -8.94 -15.19
N ARG A 200 0.03 -8.34 -16.37
CA ARG A 200 0.77 -8.74 -17.56
C ARG A 200 1.46 -7.54 -18.18
N TYR A 201 2.77 -7.63 -18.31
CA TYR A 201 3.62 -6.58 -18.86
C TYR A 201 4.25 -7.02 -20.18
N LYS A 202 4.38 -6.09 -21.11
CA LYS A 202 5.09 -6.33 -22.38
C LYS A 202 6.61 -6.38 -22.18
N SER A 203 7.11 -5.79 -21.10
CA SER A 203 8.53 -5.79 -20.75
C SER A 203 8.71 -5.42 -19.26
N ALA A 204 9.87 -5.75 -18.69
CA ALA A 204 10.25 -5.37 -17.33
C ALA A 204 10.27 -3.84 -17.11
N PHE A 205 10.50 -3.04 -18.15
CA PHE A 205 10.49 -1.59 -18.05
C PHE A 205 9.09 -1.04 -17.75
N GLY A 206 8.02 -1.73 -18.20
CA GLY A 206 6.65 -1.43 -17.82
C GLY A 206 6.43 -1.55 -16.30
N ILE A 207 6.98 -2.60 -15.67
CA ILE A 207 6.91 -2.79 -14.21
C ILE A 207 7.56 -1.61 -13.48
N PHE A 208 8.75 -1.19 -13.92
CA PHE A 208 9.45 -0.05 -13.32
C PHE A 208 8.70 1.28 -13.52
N ALA A 209 8.02 1.44 -14.66
CA ALA A 209 7.21 2.61 -14.95
C ALA A 209 5.99 2.68 -14.01
N ASP A 210 5.27 1.57 -13.85
CA ASP A 210 4.09 1.48 -12.99
C ASP A 210 4.42 1.69 -11.52
N LEU A 211 5.49 1.05 -11.01
CA LEU A 211 5.95 1.29 -9.64
C LEU A 211 6.29 2.76 -9.38
N ARG A 212 6.84 3.45 -10.39
CA ARG A 212 7.11 4.89 -10.29
C ARG A 212 5.82 5.71 -10.37
N ALA A 213 4.93 5.37 -11.28
CA ALA A 213 3.64 6.05 -11.46
C ALA A 213 2.75 5.93 -10.22
N ALA A 214 2.79 4.78 -9.54
CA ALA A 214 2.07 4.54 -8.28
C ALA A 214 2.71 5.25 -7.06
N GLY A 215 3.96 5.76 -7.17
CA GLY A 215 4.72 6.26 -6.04
C GLY A 215 5.37 5.15 -5.18
N GLU A 216 5.38 3.91 -5.67
CA GLU A 216 5.80 2.69 -4.96
C GLU A 216 7.28 2.32 -5.20
N ALA A 217 8.10 3.28 -5.62
CA ALA A 217 9.52 3.04 -5.76
C ALA A 217 10.21 2.84 -4.38
N ASN A 218 11.38 2.20 -4.36
CA ASN A 218 12.09 1.78 -3.16
C ASN A 218 12.37 2.90 -2.14
N ALA A 219 11.77 2.81 -0.95
CA ALA A 219 11.99 3.71 0.18
C ALA A 219 12.61 3.02 1.41
N VAL A 220 13.21 1.86 1.26
CA VAL A 220 13.92 1.15 2.34
C VAL A 220 15.11 2.00 2.80
N LEU A 221 15.28 2.20 4.10
CA LEU A 221 16.39 2.98 4.67
C LEU A 221 17.76 2.37 4.35
N ALA A 222 17.87 1.05 4.39
CA ALA A 222 19.10 0.31 4.07
C ALA A 222 19.43 0.28 2.56
N ARG A 223 18.67 1.00 1.71
CA ARG A 223 19.00 1.11 0.28
C ARG A 223 20.36 1.74 0.08
N ASP A 224 21.07 1.32 -0.99
CA ASP A 224 22.25 2.06 -1.42
C ASP A 224 21.85 3.46 -1.91
N GLY A 225 22.36 4.49 -1.26
CA GLY A 225 22.12 5.89 -1.62
C GLY A 225 22.85 6.35 -2.88
N ARG A 226 23.79 5.55 -3.40
CA ARG A 226 24.53 5.85 -4.63
C ARG A 226 23.67 5.66 -5.87
N ILE A 227 24.02 6.36 -6.92
CA ILE A 227 23.39 6.16 -8.25
C ILE A 227 23.64 4.72 -8.68
N PRO A 228 22.60 3.95 -9.03
CA PRO A 228 22.75 2.58 -9.48
C PRO A 228 23.55 2.53 -10.80
N PRO A 229 24.35 1.46 -11.03
CA PRO A 229 25.01 1.26 -12.31
C PRO A 229 24.00 1.31 -13.46
N ARG A 230 24.38 1.93 -14.58
CA ARG A 230 23.49 2.04 -15.76
C ARG A 230 23.01 0.68 -16.26
N ALA A 231 23.83 -0.37 -16.10
CA ALA A 231 23.51 -1.73 -16.50
C ALA A 231 22.54 -2.46 -15.56
N LEU A 232 22.29 -1.97 -14.34
CA LEU A 232 21.51 -2.70 -13.32
C LEU A 232 20.10 -3.08 -13.81
N PHE A 233 19.33 -2.08 -14.24
CA PHE A 233 17.96 -2.30 -14.68
C PHE A 233 17.86 -3.09 -16.00
N PRO A 234 18.70 -2.82 -17.03
CA PRO A 234 18.76 -3.68 -18.22
C PRO A 234 19.13 -5.14 -17.91
N MET A 235 20.10 -5.38 -17.01
CA MET A 235 20.47 -6.75 -16.63
C MET A 235 19.33 -7.45 -15.86
N ALA A 236 18.66 -6.74 -14.93
CA ALA A 236 17.50 -7.31 -14.24
C ALA A 236 16.35 -7.58 -15.22
N ALA A 237 16.13 -6.70 -16.19
CA ALA A 237 15.11 -6.90 -17.23
C ALA A 237 15.41 -8.15 -18.07
N ALA A 238 16.65 -8.33 -18.51
CA ALA A 238 17.05 -9.51 -19.27
C ALA A 238 16.85 -10.83 -18.49
N ARG A 239 16.98 -10.81 -17.16
CA ARG A 239 16.75 -11.99 -16.31
C ARG A 239 15.25 -12.33 -16.15
N LEU A 240 14.38 -11.35 -16.28
CA LEU A 240 12.92 -11.58 -16.29
C LEU A 240 12.43 -12.16 -17.60
N GLY A 241 13.27 -12.14 -18.64
CA GLY A 241 13.00 -12.68 -19.97
C GLY A 241 12.61 -11.63 -21.00
N ASP A 242 12.76 -12.02 -22.27
CA ASP A 242 12.36 -11.22 -23.42
C ASP A 242 10.91 -11.59 -23.78
N GLY A 243 9.99 -10.65 -23.63
CA GLY A 243 8.59 -10.86 -23.99
C GLY A 243 7.61 -10.47 -22.89
N ALA A 244 6.42 -11.09 -22.91
CA ALA A 244 5.40 -10.84 -21.93
C ALA A 244 5.79 -11.43 -20.56
N ILE A 245 5.69 -10.61 -19.52
CA ILE A 245 6.01 -10.98 -18.14
C ILE A 245 4.68 -11.03 -17.37
N ASP A 246 4.34 -12.21 -16.91
CA ASP A 246 3.20 -12.41 -16.03
C ASP A 246 3.66 -12.30 -14.57
N LEU A 247 3.00 -11.44 -13.83
CA LEU A 247 3.20 -11.21 -12.41
C LEU A 247 1.86 -11.30 -11.68
N SER A 248 1.92 -11.49 -10.38
CA SER A 248 0.75 -11.27 -9.52
C SER A 248 1.07 -10.28 -8.41
N LEU A 249 0.11 -9.41 -8.13
CA LEU A 249 0.05 -8.67 -6.88
C LEU A 249 -0.79 -9.50 -5.91
N ARG A 250 -0.14 -10.10 -4.93
CA ARG A 250 -0.85 -10.75 -3.83
C ARG A 250 -1.32 -9.69 -2.85
N LEU A 251 -2.62 -9.53 -2.78
CA LEU A 251 -3.29 -8.56 -1.93
C LEU A 251 -3.65 -9.26 -0.62
N LEU A 252 -3.00 -8.90 0.47
CA LEU A 252 -3.46 -9.30 1.80
C LEU A 252 -4.60 -8.38 2.19
N VAL A 253 -5.74 -8.96 2.53
CA VAL A 253 -6.94 -8.25 3.00
C VAL A 253 -7.11 -8.51 4.47
N LEU A 254 -7.20 -7.43 5.25
CA LEU A 254 -7.38 -7.44 6.69
C LEU A 254 -8.75 -6.83 7.02
N THR A 255 -9.56 -7.55 7.77
CA THR A 255 -10.88 -7.12 8.25
C THR A 255 -10.91 -7.20 9.78
N GLY A 256 -11.35 -6.13 10.44
CA GLY A 256 -11.36 -6.05 11.89
C GLY A 256 -12.41 -5.11 12.47
#